data_e1ac3ea01884c388be1b2e77130cf034
#
_entry.id   e1ac3ea01884c388be1b2e77130cf034
#
_cell.length_a   1.000
_cell.length_b   1.000
_cell.length_c   1.000
_cell.angle_alpha   90.00
_cell.angle_beta   90.00
_cell.angle_gamma   90.00
#
_symmetry.space_group_name_H-M   'P 1'
#
loop_
_entity.id
_entity.type
_entity.pdbx_description
1 polymer ?
#
loop_
_entity_poly.entity_id
_entity_poly.type
_entity_poly.pdbx_seq_one_letter_code
_entity_poly.pdbx_strand_id
1 'polypeptide(L)'
;MGKIYGYARVSTKNQRLDRQIRNIADYCKDKKIERIYREKYTGTKMGRPQFQKLLSVVCAGDTIIFDSISRMSRSADEGYNLYMQLLQEGIDLIFIKEPHIDTSYYKEMQSKKTKIASTGKESTDKLIDAIIEAITEFQNEETKEKIRIAFEQSEKEVQDLHVRISEGIRTTQRLNETLPEEQRKQIGQKKGATFETKKAKVMKERIQKMAKDFDGSMKDKEVIEILGISRNTYY
;
A
#
# COMPACT_ATOMS: atom_id res chain seq x y z
N MET A 1 12.26 11.66 20.65
CA MET A 1 11.90 10.34 20.13
C MET A 1 11.05 10.56 18.88
N GLY A 2 11.43 9.97 17.74
CA GLY A 2 10.67 10.11 16.49
C GLY A 2 9.28 9.51 16.60
N LYS A 3 8.36 10.01 15.80
CA LYS A 3 6.98 9.53 15.72
C LYS A 3 6.90 8.30 14.80
N ILE A 4 5.92 7.44 15.05
CA ILE A 4 5.68 6.26 14.25
C ILE A 4 4.38 6.43 13.48
N TYR A 5 4.44 6.27 12.17
CA TYR A 5 3.31 6.33 11.26
C TYR A 5 3.12 5.00 10.53
N GLY A 6 1.87 4.63 10.27
CA GLY A 6 1.55 3.49 9.44
C GLY A 6 0.96 3.94 8.10
N TYR A 7 1.21 3.17 7.03
CA TYR A 7 0.55 3.36 5.76
C TYR A 7 -0.06 2.06 5.24
N ALA A 8 -1.36 2.10 4.94
CA ALA A 8 -2.10 0.97 4.42
C ALA A 8 -2.85 1.36 3.14
N ARG A 9 -2.76 0.51 2.09
CA ARG A 9 -3.34 0.77 0.77
C ARG A 9 -4.07 -0.45 0.21
N VAL A 10 -5.24 -0.23 -0.41
CA VAL A 10 -5.95 -1.24 -1.21
C VAL A 10 -6.18 -0.75 -2.63
N SER A 11 -6.19 -1.69 -3.58
CA SER A 11 -6.32 -1.41 -5.01
C SER A 11 -7.76 -1.41 -5.51
N THR A 12 -8.70 -1.99 -4.75
CA THR A 12 -10.11 -2.11 -5.13
C THR A 12 -11.03 -1.80 -3.96
N LYS A 13 -12.28 -1.38 -4.28
CA LYS A 13 -13.31 -1.06 -3.26
C LYS A 13 -13.63 -2.23 -2.33
N ASN A 14 -13.54 -3.46 -2.83
CA ASN A 14 -13.91 -4.67 -2.10
C ASN A 14 -12.78 -5.25 -1.24
N GLN A 15 -11.53 -4.76 -1.40
CA GLN A 15 -10.43 -5.16 -0.55
C GLN A 15 -10.50 -4.46 0.80
N ARG A 16 -10.23 -5.22 1.87
CA ARG A 16 -10.26 -4.72 3.24
C ARG A 16 -8.86 -4.28 3.68
N LEU A 17 -8.78 -3.09 4.26
CA LEU A 17 -7.57 -2.57 4.89
C LEU A 17 -7.30 -3.20 6.25
N ASP A 18 -8.31 -3.85 6.84
CA ASP A 18 -8.29 -4.31 8.24
C ASP A 18 -7.10 -5.23 8.55
N ARG A 19 -6.70 -6.10 7.60
CA ARG A 19 -5.54 -6.97 7.78
C ARG A 19 -4.24 -6.17 7.88
N GLN A 20 -4.02 -5.23 6.98
CA GLN A 20 -2.80 -4.41 6.98
C GLN A 20 -2.73 -3.55 8.24
N ILE A 21 -3.86 -2.97 8.64
CA ILE A 21 -3.95 -2.15 9.86
C ILE A 21 -3.64 -2.98 11.10
N ARG A 22 -4.18 -4.23 11.19
CA ARG A 22 -3.84 -5.14 12.27
C ARG A 22 -2.37 -5.52 12.28
N ASN A 23 -1.81 -5.89 11.14
CA ASN A 23 -0.39 -6.23 11.05
C ASN A 23 0.50 -5.08 11.53
N ILE A 24 0.19 -3.83 11.17
CA ILE A 24 0.91 -2.65 11.62
C ILE A 24 0.72 -2.44 13.13
N ALA A 25 -0.50 -2.58 13.63
CA ALA A 25 -0.79 -2.43 15.06
C ALA A 25 -0.12 -3.52 15.90
N ASP A 26 -0.15 -4.78 15.42
CA ASP A 26 0.48 -5.91 16.07
C ASP A 26 2.01 -5.80 16.10
N TYR A 27 2.61 -5.28 15.03
CA TYR A 27 4.05 -5.00 15.00
C TYR A 27 4.45 -3.92 16.03
N CYS A 28 3.57 -2.98 16.30
CA CYS A 28 3.80 -1.86 17.22
C CYS A 28 3.22 -2.07 18.61
N LYS A 29 2.99 -3.31 19.08
CA LYS A 29 2.30 -3.59 20.37
C LYS A 29 2.77 -2.73 21.53
N ASP A 30 4.08 -2.48 21.61
CA ASP A 30 4.72 -1.75 22.71
C ASP A 30 5.08 -0.29 22.36
N LYS A 31 4.71 0.17 21.17
CA LYS A 31 5.05 1.50 20.67
C LYS A 31 3.81 2.28 20.25
N LYS A 32 3.73 3.54 20.65
CA LYS A 32 2.62 4.41 20.27
C LYS A 32 2.70 4.77 18.78
N ILE A 33 1.69 4.37 18.01
CA ILE A 33 1.49 4.82 16.63
C ILE A 33 0.80 6.18 16.67
N GLU A 34 1.40 7.19 16.04
CA GLU A 34 0.82 8.53 15.94
C GLU A 34 -0.42 8.50 15.02
N ARG A 35 -0.29 7.91 13.84
CA ARG A 35 -1.39 7.79 12.88
C ARG A 35 -1.15 6.70 11.85
N ILE A 36 -2.24 6.02 11.42
CA ILE A 36 -2.25 5.13 10.26
C ILE A 36 -2.99 5.82 9.10
N TYR A 37 -2.27 6.13 8.03
CA TYR A 37 -2.83 6.69 6.81
C TYR A 37 -3.42 5.58 5.94
N ARG A 38 -4.69 5.73 5.55
CA ARG A 38 -5.47 4.70 4.86
C ARG A 38 -5.80 5.18 3.46
N GLU A 39 -5.22 4.56 2.45
CA GLU A 39 -5.48 4.89 1.05
C GLU A 39 -6.44 3.88 0.44
N LYS A 40 -7.61 4.34 0.02
CA LYS A 40 -8.54 3.56 -0.81
C LYS A 40 -8.45 4.07 -2.23
N TYR A 41 -7.82 3.29 -3.09
CA TYR A 41 -7.73 3.63 -4.49
C TYR A 41 -9.07 3.33 -5.18
N THR A 42 -9.67 4.35 -5.77
CA THR A 42 -10.90 4.24 -6.57
C THR A 42 -10.61 4.67 -8.00
N GLY A 43 -10.28 3.71 -8.87
CA GLY A 43 -10.22 3.94 -10.31
C GLY A 43 -8.94 4.63 -10.83
N THR A 44 -9.05 5.27 -11.96
CA THR A 44 -8.00 5.79 -12.83
C THR A 44 -7.21 7.00 -12.32
N LYS A 45 -7.56 7.58 -11.18
CA LYS A 45 -6.83 8.74 -10.64
C LYS A 45 -5.56 8.30 -9.93
N MET A 46 -4.41 8.64 -10.50
CA MET A 46 -3.07 8.34 -9.99
C MET A 46 -2.69 9.08 -8.69
N GLY A 47 -3.58 9.88 -8.12
CA GLY A 47 -3.32 10.61 -6.89
C GLY A 47 -3.39 9.69 -5.66
N ARG A 48 -2.36 9.76 -4.80
CA ARG A 48 -2.28 9.10 -3.49
C ARG A 48 -2.35 10.15 -2.38
N PRO A 49 -3.51 10.80 -2.17
CA PRO A 49 -3.61 11.97 -1.30
C PRO A 49 -3.26 11.67 0.15
N GLN A 50 -3.54 10.45 0.64
CA GLN A 50 -3.18 10.08 2.00
C GLN A 50 -1.68 9.83 2.14
N PHE A 51 -1.05 9.27 1.11
CA PHE A 51 0.39 9.11 1.08
C PHE A 51 1.12 10.47 1.01
N GLN A 52 0.66 11.37 0.16
CA GLN A 52 1.21 12.73 0.09
C GLN A 52 1.05 13.48 1.42
N LYS A 53 -0.11 13.33 2.10
CA LYS A 53 -0.30 13.88 3.46
C LYS A 53 0.66 13.27 4.47
N LEU A 54 0.96 11.97 4.37
CA LEU A 54 1.96 11.34 5.21
C LEU A 54 3.34 11.95 4.96
N LEU A 55 3.76 12.03 3.70
CA LEU A 55 5.05 12.61 3.31
C LEU A 55 5.22 14.09 3.72
N SER A 56 4.11 14.85 3.78
CA SER A 56 4.16 16.26 4.19
C SER A 56 4.29 16.48 5.71
N VAL A 57 4.13 15.44 6.53
CA VAL A 57 4.17 15.57 7.99
C VAL A 57 5.31 14.82 8.65
N VAL A 58 5.93 13.85 7.94
CA VAL A 58 7.07 13.11 8.47
C VAL A 58 8.32 13.97 8.46
N CYS A 59 9.15 13.82 9.47
CA CYS A 59 10.41 14.54 9.67
C CYS A 59 11.53 13.56 9.95
N ALA A 60 12.77 14.04 9.88
CA ALA A 60 13.95 13.27 10.25
C ALA A 60 13.81 12.63 11.64
N GLY A 61 14.12 11.35 11.75
CA GLY A 61 13.96 10.55 12.97
C GLY A 61 12.60 9.90 13.14
N ASP A 62 11.60 10.21 12.29
CA ASP A 62 10.32 9.51 12.29
C ASP A 62 10.40 8.16 11.55
N THR A 63 9.44 7.28 11.82
CA THR A 63 9.38 5.94 11.22
C THR A 63 8.07 5.75 10.46
N ILE A 64 8.14 5.26 9.22
CA ILE A 64 6.97 4.84 8.44
C ILE A 64 6.94 3.30 8.35
N ILE A 65 5.80 2.70 8.70
CA ILE A 65 5.60 1.25 8.67
C ILE A 65 4.65 0.88 7.53
N PHE A 66 5.10 -0.04 6.69
CA PHE A 66 4.33 -0.65 5.61
C PHE A 66 4.10 -2.13 5.87
N ASP A 67 2.94 -2.68 5.47
CA ASP A 67 2.69 -4.13 5.49
C ASP A 67 3.62 -4.88 4.52
N SER A 68 3.94 -4.26 3.37
CA SER A 68 4.87 -4.80 2.35
C SER A 68 5.34 -3.69 1.39
N ILE A 69 6.41 -3.96 0.65
CA ILE A 69 6.98 -3.09 -0.41
C ILE A 69 5.91 -2.62 -1.38
N SER A 70 5.04 -3.52 -1.83
CA SER A 70 3.96 -3.21 -2.78
C SER A 70 2.95 -2.16 -2.26
N ARG A 71 2.99 -1.81 -0.96
CA ARG A 71 2.18 -0.71 -0.41
C ARG A 71 2.84 0.64 -0.63
N MET A 72 4.16 0.67 -0.61
CA MET A 72 4.94 1.88 -0.85
C MET A 72 4.88 2.30 -2.33
N SER A 73 5.24 1.42 -3.26
CA SER A 73 5.14 1.67 -4.70
C SER A 73 4.64 0.45 -5.47
N ARG A 74 4.24 0.66 -6.74
CA ARG A 74 3.94 -0.39 -7.72
C ARG A 74 5.00 -0.48 -8.80
N SER A 75 5.76 0.59 -9.01
CA SER A 75 6.91 0.65 -9.89
C SER A 75 8.16 0.46 -9.06
N ALA A 76 9.07 -0.39 -9.52
CA ALA A 76 10.32 -0.66 -8.85
C ALA A 76 11.19 0.60 -8.78
N ASP A 77 11.34 1.32 -9.90
CA ASP A 77 12.16 2.52 -9.97
C ASP A 77 11.63 3.64 -9.09
N GLU A 78 10.31 3.93 -9.14
CA GLU A 78 9.70 4.93 -8.27
C GLU A 78 9.84 4.56 -6.79
N GLY A 79 9.67 3.28 -6.47
CA GLY A 79 9.80 2.77 -5.11
C GLY A 79 11.20 2.88 -4.57
N TYR A 80 12.20 2.46 -5.35
CA TYR A 80 13.60 2.58 -5.00
C TYR A 80 14.03 4.05 -4.80
N ASN A 81 13.70 4.92 -5.74
CA ASN A 81 14.04 6.34 -5.65
C ASN A 81 13.42 6.99 -4.42
N LEU A 82 12.16 6.72 -4.14
CA LEU A 82 11.48 7.23 -2.95
C LEU A 82 12.08 6.66 -1.65
N TYR A 83 12.45 5.38 -1.64
CA TYR A 83 13.12 4.77 -0.50
C TYR A 83 14.45 5.49 -0.19
N MET A 84 15.28 5.70 -1.22
CA MET A 84 16.56 6.37 -1.06
C MET A 84 16.41 7.84 -0.64
N GLN A 85 15.40 8.54 -1.17
CA GLN A 85 15.08 9.90 -0.77
C GLN A 85 14.72 9.96 0.72
N LEU A 86 13.77 9.15 1.19
CA LEU A 86 13.33 9.13 2.58
C LEU A 86 14.46 8.74 3.54
N LEU A 87 15.32 7.80 3.12
CA LEU A 87 16.52 7.44 3.88
C LEU A 87 17.49 8.61 4.03
N GLN A 88 17.71 9.38 2.95
CA GLN A 88 18.56 10.59 2.97
C GLN A 88 17.96 11.69 3.84
N GLU A 89 16.64 11.82 3.86
CA GLU A 89 15.89 12.73 4.73
C GLU A 89 15.89 12.29 6.20
N GLY A 90 16.51 11.14 6.52
CA GLY A 90 16.62 10.61 7.87
C GLY A 90 15.35 9.97 8.40
N ILE A 91 14.43 9.57 7.52
CA ILE A 91 13.19 8.88 7.86
C ILE A 91 13.42 7.37 7.83
N ASP A 92 12.97 6.68 8.88
CA ASP A 92 13.07 5.22 8.96
C ASP A 92 11.89 4.54 8.27
N LEU A 93 12.20 3.48 7.51
CA LEU A 93 11.20 2.67 6.82
C LEU A 93 11.25 1.25 7.37
N ILE A 94 10.07 0.69 7.64
CA ILE A 94 9.88 -0.69 8.11
C ILE A 94 8.89 -1.39 7.19
N PHE A 95 9.27 -2.58 6.71
CA PHE A 95 8.45 -3.44 5.86
C PHE A 95 8.21 -4.78 6.57
N ILE A 96 7.01 -4.95 7.15
CA ILE A 96 6.69 -6.09 8.02
C ILE A 96 6.96 -7.44 7.36
N LYS A 97 6.71 -7.56 6.04
CA LYS A 97 6.92 -8.79 5.29
C LYS A 97 8.33 -8.94 4.72
N GLU A 98 9.02 -7.84 4.52
CA GLU A 98 10.35 -7.81 3.93
C GLU A 98 11.34 -7.08 4.87
N PRO A 99 11.59 -7.60 6.10
CA PRO A 99 12.41 -6.90 7.10
C PRO A 99 13.89 -6.75 6.70
N HIS A 100 14.34 -7.53 5.71
CA HIS A 100 15.72 -7.48 5.19
C HIS A 100 16.04 -6.18 4.43
N ILE A 101 15.01 -5.36 4.12
CA ILE A 101 15.19 -4.04 3.50
C ILE A 101 14.76 -2.89 4.40
N ASP A 102 14.53 -3.13 5.69
CA ASP A 102 14.29 -2.04 6.63
C ASP A 102 15.49 -1.09 6.67
N THR A 103 15.23 0.21 6.84
CA THR A 103 16.32 1.20 6.92
C THR A 103 17.27 0.95 8.08
N SER A 104 16.80 0.31 9.15
CA SER A 104 17.65 -0.11 10.27
C SER A 104 18.74 -1.08 9.82
N TYR A 105 18.41 -2.04 8.96
CA TYR A 105 19.38 -2.98 8.38
C TYR A 105 20.44 -2.24 7.54
N TYR A 106 20.02 -1.30 6.71
CA TYR A 106 20.91 -0.48 5.92
C TYR A 106 21.86 0.35 6.80
N LYS A 107 21.33 1.02 7.82
CA LYS A 107 22.11 1.81 8.79
C LYS A 107 23.09 0.96 9.60
N GLU A 108 22.67 -0.27 9.98
CA GLU A 108 23.55 -1.21 10.68
C GLU A 108 24.74 -1.61 9.81
N MET A 109 24.52 -1.90 8.53
CA MET A 109 25.61 -2.21 7.61
C MET A 109 26.56 -1.04 7.42
N GLN A 110 26.06 0.19 7.33
CA GLN A 110 26.90 1.40 7.26
C GLN A 110 27.67 1.66 8.56
N SER A 111 27.09 1.34 9.72
CA SER A 111 27.71 1.60 11.02
C SER A 111 28.80 0.60 11.39
N LYS A 112 28.86 -0.56 10.76
CA LYS A 112 29.88 -1.60 10.95
C LYS A 112 31.25 -1.17 10.35
N LYS A 113 31.69 0.06 10.66
CA LYS A 113 33.07 0.43 10.38
C LYS A 113 33.95 -0.42 11.25
N THR A 114 34.66 -1.35 10.63
CA THR A 114 35.67 -2.16 11.31
C THR A 114 36.81 -1.23 11.72
N LYS A 115 36.83 -0.83 12.99
CA LYS A 115 38.03 -0.11 13.55
C LYS A 115 39.09 -1.15 13.82
N ILE A 116 40.13 -1.15 13.03
CA ILE A 116 41.33 -1.96 13.30
C ILE A 116 42.24 -1.12 14.18
N ALA A 117 42.81 -1.75 15.20
CA ALA A 117 43.76 -1.08 16.05
C ALA A 117 45.00 -0.68 15.24
N SER A 118 45.56 0.50 15.52
CA SER A 118 46.80 0.98 14.88
C SER A 118 47.92 -0.03 15.03
N THR A 119 48.62 -0.32 13.93
CA THR A 119 49.75 -1.24 13.87
C THR A 119 51.04 -0.55 14.35
N GLY A 120 51.01 0.78 14.60
CA GLY A 120 52.19 1.58 14.94
C GLY A 120 53.05 1.97 13.74
N LYS A 121 52.67 1.58 12.52
CA LYS A 121 53.32 2.00 11.27
C LYS A 121 52.33 2.76 10.38
N GLU A 122 52.59 4.04 10.18
CA GLU A 122 51.72 4.96 9.45
C GLU A 122 51.36 4.47 8.03
N SER A 123 52.33 3.90 7.31
CA SER A 123 52.10 3.39 5.96
C SER A 123 51.18 2.17 5.94
N THR A 124 51.25 1.30 6.96
CA THR A 124 50.43 0.12 7.10
C THR A 124 48.99 0.53 7.49
N ASP A 125 48.86 1.47 8.41
CA ASP A 125 47.57 1.98 8.88
C ASP A 125 46.82 2.66 7.73
N LYS A 126 47.48 3.49 6.90
CA LYS A 126 46.91 4.09 5.69
C LYS A 126 46.41 3.04 4.67
N LEU A 127 47.18 1.96 4.48
CA LEU A 127 46.74 0.87 3.59
C LEU A 127 45.50 0.16 4.13
N ILE A 128 45.47 -0.12 5.43
CA ILE A 128 44.34 -0.75 6.10
C ILE A 128 43.10 0.12 6.00
N ASP A 129 43.21 1.42 6.26
CA ASP A 129 42.10 2.37 6.15
C ASP A 129 41.52 2.42 4.73
N ALA A 130 42.38 2.45 3.69
CA ALA A 130 41.96 2.44 2.30
C ALA A 130 41.22 1.13 1.94
N ILE A 131 41.68 -0.02 2.43
CA ILE A 131 41.01 -1.31 2.22
C ILE A 131 39.63 -1.32 2.90
N ILE A 132 39.56 -0.83 4.16
CA ILE A 132 38.30 -0.76 4.90
C ILE A 132 37.29 0.17 4.18
N GLU A 133 37.77 1.32 3.69
CA GLU A 133 36.94 2.25 2.94
C GLU A 133 36.37 1.60 1.66
N ALA A 134 37.23 0.93 0.88
CA ALA A 134 36.80 0.21 -0.34
C ALA A 134 35.79 -0.92 -0.04
N ILE A 135 36.01 -1.70 1.03
CA ILE A 135 35.06 -2.75 1.46
C ILE A 135 33.72 -2.13 1.88
N THR A 136 33.76 -1.03 2.62
CA THR A 136 32.56 -0.33 3.09
C THR A 136 31.75 0.22 1.91
N GLU A 137 32.42 0.81 0.91
CA GLU A 137 31.80 1.30 -0.31
C GLU A 137 31.15 0.15 -1.11
N PHE A 138 31.85 -0.95 -1.29
CA PHE A 138 31.33 -2.15 -1.93
C PHE A 138 30.07 -2.68 -1.21
N GLN A 139 30.11 -2.79 0.13
CA GLN A 139 28.96 -3.25 0.93
C GLN A 139 27.74 -2.31 0.81
N ASN A 140 27.98 -1.01 0.71
CA ASN A 140 26.94 -0.02 0.52
C ASN A 140 26.25 -0.19 -0.85
N GLU A 141 27.03 -0.37 -1.91
CA GLU A 141 26.50 -0.61 -3.26
C GLU A 141 25.76 -1.94 -3.33
N GLU A 142 26.29 -3.00 -2.73
CA GLU A 142 25.61 -4.30 -2.66
C GLU A 142 24.26 -4.20 -1.91
N THR A 143 24.21 -3.39 -0.83
CA THR A 143 22.97 -3.20 -0.08
C THR A 143 21.94 -2.39 -0.88
N LYS A 144 22.37 -1.36 -1.62
CA LYS A 144 21.49 -0.62 -2.54
C LYS A 144 20.92 -1.54 -3.61
N GLU A 145 21.74 -2.40 -4.17
CA GLU A 145 21.31 -3.37 -5.20
C GLU A 145 20.29 -4.38 -4.63
N LYS A 146 20.50 -4.88 -3.41
CA LYS A 146 19.52 -5.75 -2.73
C LYS A 146 18.16 -5.06 -2.53
N ILE A 147 18.16 -3.78 -2.16
CA ILE A 147 16.94 -3.00 -2.05
C ILE A 147 16.26 -2.88 -3.41
N ARG A 148 17.01 -2.57 -4.46
CA ARG A 148 16.50 -2.46 -5.83
C ARG A 148 15.84 -3.77 -6.30
N ILE A 149 16.56 -4.89 -6.14
CA ILE A 149 16.05 -6.22 -6.47
C ILE A 149 14.74 -6.54 -5.72
N ALA A 150 14.63 -6.16 -4.46
CA ALA A 150 13.41 -6.38 -3.68
C ALA A 150 12.19 -5.61 -4.26
N PHE A 151 12.39 -4.38 -4.73
CA PHE A 151 11.34 -3.63 -5.43
C PHE A 151 10.98 -4.27 -6.78
N GLU A 152 11.96 -4.71 -7.56
CA GLU A 152 11.75 -5.40 -8.84
C GLU A 152 10.97 -6.71 -8.65
N GLN A 153 11.33 -7.51 -7.65
CA GLN A 153 10.61 -8.73 -7.30
C GLN A 153 9.16 -8.45 -6.89
N SER A 154 8.93 -7.42 -6.08
CA SER A 154 7.58 -7.03 -5.68
C SER A 154 6.71 -6.57 -6.85
N GLU A 155 7.29 -5.84 -7.82
CA GLU A 155 6.59 -5.44 -9.04
C GLU A 155 6.24 -6.67 -9.89
N LYS A 156 7.20 -7.57 -10.09
CA LYS A 156 7.01 -8.81 -10.83
C LYS A 156 5.92 -9.69 -10.22
N GLU A 157 5.90 -9.85 -8.90
CA GLU A 157 4.84 -10.62 -8.21
C GLU A 157 3.43 -10.07 -8.51
N VAL A 158 3.27 -8.74 -8.57
CA VAL A 158 1.98 -8.10 -8.91
C VAL A 158 1.62 -8.38 -10.36
N GLN A 159 2.60 -8.31 -11.29
CA GLN A 159 2.39 -8.61 -12.71
C GLN A 159 2.02 -10.09 -12.91
N ASP A 160 2.74 -11.01 -12.30
CA ASP A 160 2.48 -12.45 -12.36
C ASP A 160 1.11 -12.81 -11.80
N LEU A 161 0.67 -12.15 -10.72
CA LEU A 161 -0.68 -12.31 -10.19
C LEU A 161 -1.74 -11.89 -11.20
N HIS A 162 -1.55 -10.76 -11.89
CA HIS A 162 -2.49 -10.30 -12.92
C HIS A 162 -2.55 -11.26 -14.11
N VAL A 163 -1.40 -11.80 -14.54
CA VAL A 163 -1.34 -12.81 -15.60
C VAL A 163 -2.11 -14.07 -15.20
N ARG A 164 -1.84 -14.63 -14.03
CA ARG A 164 -2.53 -15.84 -13.51
C ARG A 164 -4.05 -15.63 -13.40
N ILE A 165 -4.49 -14.46 -12.93
CA ILE A 165 -5.93 -14.14 -12.87
C ILE A 165 -6.53 -14.11 -14.28
N SER A 166 -5.85 -13.47 -15.24
CA SER A 166 -6.30 -13.38 -16.63
C SER A 166 -6.37 -14.77 -17.29
N GLU A 167 -5.37 -15.61 -17.07
CA GLU A 167 -5.34 -16.99 -17.56
C GLU A 167 -6.45 -17.84 -16.93
N GLY A 168 -6.68 -17.71 -15.62
CA GLY A 168 -7.78 -18.39 -14.94
C GLY A 168 -9.14 -18.00 -15.49
N ILE A 169 -9.36 -16.72 -15.83
CA ILE A 169 -10.58 -16.24 -16.48
C ILE A 169 -10.73 -16.86 -17.87
N ARG A 170 -9.68 -16.84 -18.69
CA ARG A 170 -9.69 -17.43 -20.04
C ARG A 170 -9.96 -18.94 -20.01
N THR A 171 -9.36 -19.65 -19.08
CA THR A 171 -9.59 -21.09 -18.87
C THR A 171 -11.05 -21.35 -18.52
N THR A 172 -11.62 -20.55 -17.59
CA THR A 172 -13.03 -20.68 -17.21
C THR A 172 -13.96 -20.34 -18.38
N GLN A 173 -13.63 -19.36 -19.22
CA GLN A 173 -14.37 -19.04 -20.43
C GLN A 173 -14.42 -20.22 -21.40
N ARG A 174 -13.26 -20.81 -21.71
CA ARG A 174 -13.17 -22.00 -22.60
C ARG A 174 -13.95 -23.20 -22.06
N LEU A 175 -13.86 -23.47 -20.75
CA LEU A 175 -14.63 -24.53 -20.11
C LEU A 175 -16.14 -24.26 -20.21
N ASN A 176 -16.55 -23.02 -20.02
CA ASN A 176 -17.97 -22.64 -20.14
C ASN A 176 -18.53 -22.83 -21.57
N GLU A 177 -17.70 -22.74 -22.60
CA GLU A 177 -18.11 -22.99 -23.98
C GLU A 177 -18.52 -24.48 -24.22
N THR A 178 -17.88 -25.40 -23.49
CA THR A 178 -18.13 -26.85 -23.61
C THR A 178 -19.20 -27.36 -22.64
N LEU A 179 -19.58 -26.58 -21.62
CA LEU A 179 -20.53 -27.00 -20.59
C LEU A 179 -21.95 -26.54 -20.86
N PRO A 180 -22.97 -27.34 -20.48
CA PRO A 180 -24.36 -26.90 -20.46
C PRO A 180 -24.52 -25.63 -19.61
N GLU A 181 -25.52 -24.80 -19.94
CA GLU A 181 -25.69 -23.48 -19.31
C GLU A 181 -25.80 -23.53 -17.78
N GLU A 182 -26.45 -24.56 -17.26
CA GLU A 182 -26.65 -24.80 -15.81
C GLU A 182 -25.33 -25.07 -15.05
N GLN A 183 -24.33 -25.59 -15.74
CA GLN A 183 -23.02 -25.94 -15.12
C GLN A 183 -21.94 -24.86 -15.35
N ARG A 184 -22.25 -23.81 -16.11
CA ARG A 184 -21.31 -22.73 -16.40
C ARG A 184 -20.97 -21.91 -15.17
N LYS A 185 -19.69 -21.72 -14.92
CA LYS A 185 -19.22 -20.84 -13.86
C LYS A 185 -19.40 -19.39 -14.27
N GLN A 186 -20.01 -18.60 -13.42
CA GLN A 186 -20.19 -17.18 -13.66
C GLN A 186 -18.85 -16.44 -13.62
N ILE A 187 -18.56 -15.69 -14.68
CA ILE A 187 -17.40 -14.80 -14.78
C ILE A 187 -17.90 -13.36 -14.75
N GLY A 188 -17.49 -12.61 -13.73
CA GLY A 188 -17.93 -11.23 -13.54
C GLY A 188 -19.36 -11.10 -13.02
N GLN A 189 -19.96 -9.94 -13.26
CA GLN A 189 -21.32 -9.61 -12.84
C GLN A 189 -22.34 -10.20 -13.81
N LYS A 190 -23.44 -10.77 -13.30
CA LYS A 190 -24.55 -11.21 -14.16
C LYS A 190 -25.10 -10.05 -14.97
N LYS A 191 -25.33 -10.27 -16.27
CA LYS A 191 -25.95 -9.28 -17.16
C LYS A 191 -27.34 -8.94 -16.60
N GLY A 192 -27.61 -7.66 -16.35
CA GLY A 192 -28.88 -7.22 -15.76
C GLY A 192 -28.97 -7.27 -14.23
N ALA A 193 -27.94 -7.76 -13.54
CA ALA A 193 -27.93 -7.71 -12.08
C ALA A 193 -27.68 -6.27 -11.59
N THR A 194 -28.69 -5.70 -10.96
CA THR A 194 -28.58 -4.44 -10.23
C THR A 194 -28.03 -4.71 -8.83
N PHE A 195 -26.88 -4.12 -8.50
CA PHE A 195 -26.33 -4.16 -7.15
C PHE A 195 -26.95 -3.05 -6.31
N GLU A 196 -27.87 -3.40 -5.45
CA GLU A 196 -28.35 -2.48 -4.44
C GLU A 196 -27.30 -2.37 -3.30
N THR A 197 -26.62 -1.24 -3.20
CA THR A 197 -25.68 -1.01 -2.09
C THR A 197 -26.45 -0.89 -0.78
N LYS A 198 -25.83 -1.26 0.37
CA LYS A 198 -26.45 -1.05 1.69
C LYS A 198 -26.91 0.39 1.89
N LYS A 199 -26.15 1.36 1.37
CA LYS A 199 -26.50 2.78 1.41
C LYS A 199 -27.72 3.10 0.55
N ALA A 200 -27.82 2.52 -0.65
CA ALA A 200 -28.97 2.68 -1.54
C ALA A 200 -30.22 2.08 -0.90
N LYS A 201 -30.13 0.91 -0.27
CA LYS A 201 -31.26 0.27 0.42
C LYS A 201 -31.80 1.13 1.55
N VAL A 202 -30.91 1.62 2.43
CA VAL A 202 -31.30 2.53 3.54
C VAL A 202 -31.89 3.83 3.01
N MET A 203 -31.33 4.36 1.91
CA MET A 203 -31.82 5.60 1.31
C MET A 203 -33.22 5.39 0.69
N LYS A 204 -33.43 4.27 0.01
CA LYS A 204 -34.72 3.88 -0.56
C LYS A 204 -35.81 3.74 0.51
N GLU A 205 -35.49 3.07 1.62
CA GLU A 205 -36.39 2.97 2.78
C GLU A 205 -36.76 4.34 3.37
N ARG A 206 -35.81 5.29 3.43
CA ARG A 206 -36.06 6.65 3.88
C ARG A 206 -36.94 7.43 2.91
N ILE A 207 -36.68 7.33 1.61
CA ILE A 207 -37.50 7.95 0.56
C ILE A 207 -38.95 7.43 0.67
N GLN A 208 -39.14 6.11 0.76
CA GLN A 208 -40.47 5.50 0.87
C GLN A 208 -41.27 6.01 2.09
N LYS A 209 -40.60 6.19 3.23
CA LYS A 209 -41.23 6.71 4.47
C LYS A 209 -41.56 8.19 4.40
N MET A 210 -40.92 8.97 3.54
CA MET A 210 -41.04 10.44 3.53
C MET A 210 -41.85 10.96 2.34
N ALA A 211 -41.74 10.31 1.19
CA ALA A 211 -42.33 10.80 -0.05
C ALA A 211 -43.84 10.46 -0.15
N LYS A 212 -44.61 11.46 -0.64
CA LYS A 212 -46.08 11.37 -0.78
C LYS A 212 -46.55 10.30 -1.75
N ASP A 213 -45.67 9.93 -2.70
CA ASP A 213 -45.99 8.84 -3.68
C ASP A 213 -45.91 7.45 -3.04
N PHE A 214 -45.50 7.37 -1.78
CA PHE A 214 -45.42 6.15 -0.97
C PHE A 214 -46.16 6.39 0.37
N ASP A 215 -45.55 5.96 1.49
CA ASP A 215 -46.16 6.02 2.82
C ASP A 215 -46.01 7.38 3.52
N GLY A 216 -45.36 8.36 2.89
CA GLY A 216 -45.03 9.67 3.47
C GLY A 216 -45.97 10.80 3.09
N SER A 217 -45.67 12.02 3.55
CA SER A 217 -46.47 13.23 3.30
C SER A 217 -45.74 14.34 2.54
N MET A 218 -44.45 14.16 2.26
CA MET A 218 -43.56 15.19 1.68
C MET A 218 -43.50 15.13 0.17
N LYS A 219 -43.36 16.28 -0.48
CA LYS A 219 -43.11 16.34 -1.93
C LYS A 219 -41.69 15.93 -2.26
N ASP A 220 -41.44 15.37 -3.44
CA ASP A 220 -40.14 14.91 -3.92
C ASP A 220 -39.01 15.94 -3.71
N LYS A 221 -39.27 17.20 -4.00
CA LYS A 221 -38.30 18.29 -3.81
C LYS A 221 -37.84 18.43 -2.37
N GLU A 222 -38.77 18.35 -1.42
CA GLU A 222 -38.48 18.46 0.02
C GLU A 222 -37.67 17.23 0.50
N VAL A 223 -38.04 16.03 0.01
CA VAL A 223 -37.32 14.80 0.35
C VAL A 223 -35.90 14.83 -0.19
N ILE A 224 -35.69 15.30 -1.42
CA ILE A 224 -34.37 15.46 -2.06
C ILE A 224 -33.49 16.40 -1.25
N GLU A 225 -34.05 17.54 -0.80
CA GLU A 225 -33.33 18.55 -0.02
C GLU A 225 -32.96 18.03 1.38
N ILE A 226 -33.90 17.41 2.08
CA ILE A 226 -33.67 16.85 3.44
C ILE A 226 -32.65 15.70 3.40
N LEU A 227 -32.69 14.83 2.40
CA LEU A 227 -31.75 13.72 2.28
C LEU A 227 -30.41 14.11 1.64
N GLY A 228 -30.28 15.33 1.10
CA GLY A 228 -29.06 15.83 0.47
C GLY A 228 -28.63 14.98 -0.74
N ILE A 229 -29.58 14.44 -1.50
CA ILE A 229 -29.34 13.58 -2.65
C ILE A 229 -29.60 14.31 -3.97
N SER A 230 -28.97 13.88 -5.05
CA SER A 230 -29.26 14.43 -6.37
C SER A 230 -30.62 13.91 -6.88
N ARG A 231 -31.27 14.70 -7.76
CA ARG A 231 -32.50 14.28 -8.44
C ARG A 231 -32.36 12.92 -9.14
N ASN A 232 -31.22 12.69 -9.84
CA ASN A 232 -30.92 11.42 -10.50
C ASN A 232 -30.71 10.25 -9.55
N THR A 233 -30.48 10.51 -8.26
CA THR A 233 -30.34 9.48 -7.23
C THR A 233 -31.68 9.16 -6.58
N TYR A 234 -32.62 10.10 -6.65
CA TYR A 234 -33.97 9.94 -6.11
C TYR A 234 -34.85 9.07 -7.02
N TYR A 235 -34.84 9.33 -8.33
CA TYR A 235 -35.53 8.53 -9.36
C TYR A 235 -34.61 7.40 -9.89
#